data_c526f4b97edc76d2680691c9caa22fad
#
_entry.id   c526f4b97edc76d2680691c9caa22fad
#
_cell.length_a   1.000
_cell.length_b   1.000
_cell.length_c   1.000
_cell.angle_alpha   90.00
_cell.angle_beta   90.00
_cell.angle_gamma   90.00
#
_symmetry.space_group_name_H-M   'P 1'
#
loop_
_entity.id
_entity.type
_entity.pdbx_description
1 polymer ?
#
loop_
_entity_poly.entity_id
_entity_poly.type
_entity_poly.pdbx_seq_one_letter_code
_entity_poly.pdbx_strand_id
1 'polypeptide(L)'
;MSEATRIPELFGSLVFNERTMEQYVPQSAMDVWRGCLKSGQPLPLSAANEIADAMKTWALEHGATHFTHWFQPLSGVTAEKHDSFINNAGGGRVMMDFSGKELVRGEPDASSFPNGGLRATFEARGYSAWDPTAFAFIKDGSLCIPTVFCSYSGDALDKKTPLLRSMAAVDRAAVRVLKLFGDDAEKVTPQIGAEQEYFLIDRELYLKRMDLRLCGRALFGAKPPKGQELDDHYFGAFRPRVAAYMKELDEELWKLGVLSKTKHNEVAPGQHEMAPIYTDANTASDQNQLVMETMKKVAERHNLVCLLHEKPFAGVNGSGKHVNWSLSTDTGKNLFSPGKTPSQNAVFLLVLAAFIKGVDEYQELLRCSVAFAGNDHRLGAQDAPPAVSSVSSAPSVRATSMPSSVKTTTPRPSTSPCASAWTCSLPSRRIRPTATAPRLSPSPAISLSSACPAPRSPSRARSRSSTPSWPKNSTNSTRSSRTRRTSPPRSTS
;
A
#
# COMPACT_ATOMS: atom_id res chain seq x y z
N MET A 1 -35.10 -7.29 8.57
CA MET A 1 -34.07 -6.20 8.61
C MET A 1 -33.60 -5.94 7.17
N SER A 2 -33.49 -4.68 6.76
CA SER A 2 -32.92 -4.35 5.42
C SER A 2 -31.42 -4.69 5.41
N GLU A 3 -30.83 -4.95 4.21
CA GLU A 3 -29.38 -5.17 4.06
C GLU A 3 -28.55 -4.07 4.76
N ALA A 4 -28.97 -2.83 4.67
CA ALA A 4 -28.30 -1.68 5.28
C ALA A 4 -28.21 -1.75 6.82
N THR A 5 -29.16 -2.40 7.48
CA THR A 5 -29.17 -2.56 8.95
C THR A 5 -28.22 -3.65 9.44
N ARG A 6 -27.66 -4.46 8.52
CA ARG A 6 -26.72 -5.54 8.84
C ARG A 6 -25.25 -5.13 8.75
N ILE A 7 -24.94 -3.94 8.23
CA ILE A 7 -23.54 -3.50 8.05
C ILE A 7 -22.74 -3.50 9.36
N PRO A 8 -23.26 -3.02 10.51
CA PRO A 8 -22.53 -3.09 11.78
C PRO A 8 -22.21 -4.51 12.25
N GLU A 9 -23.05 -5.49 11.89
CA GLU A 9 -22.85 -6.91 12.21
C GLU A 9 -21.85 -7.55 11.22
N LEU A 10 -21.89 -7.11 9.98
CA LEU A 10 -21.01 -7.56 8.89
C LEU A 10 -19.57 -7.10 9.10
N PHE A 11 -19.37 -5.89 9.64
CA PHE A 11 -18.06 -5.29 9.78
C PHE A 11 -17.16 -6.10 10.72
N GLY A 12 -16.00 -6.54 10.17
CA GLY A 12 -15.03 -7.36 10.90
C GLY A 12 -15.49 -8.79 11.19
N SER A 13 -16.55 -9.28 10.53
CA SER A 13 -17.05 -10.64 10.75
C SER A 13 -16.03 -11.74 10.40
N LEU A 14 -15.07 -11.44 9.56
CA LEU A 14 -13.97 -12.34 9.20
C LEU A 14 -12.62 -11.93 9.83
N VAL A 15 -12.66 -11.17 10.95
CA VAL A 15 -11.45 -10.70 11.63
C VAL A 15 -11.49 -11.16 13.09
N PHE A 16 -10.44 -11.80 13.54
CA PHE A 16 -10.22 -12.18 14.93
C PHE A 16 -9.73 -10.98 15.74
N ASN A 17 -10.54 -9.91 15.76
CA ASN A 17 -10.25 -8.66 16.46
C ASN A 17 -10.48 -8.79 17.97
N GLU A 18 -10.16 -7.74 18.72
CA GLU A 18 -10.27 -7.75 20.19
C GLU A 18 -11.68 -8.12 20.69
N ARG A 19 -12.73 -7.62 20.02
CA ARG A 19 -14.13 -7.97 20.35
C ARG A 19 -14.41 -9.47 20.14
N THR A 20 -13.84 -10.05 19.09
CA THR A 20 -13.95 -11.50 18.83
C THR A 20 -13.10 -12.28 19.83
N MET A 21 -11.88 -11.81 20.11
CA MET A 21 -11.01 -12.43 21.12
C MET A 21 -11.69 -12.50 22.49
N GLU A 22 -12.39 -11.46 22.91
CA GLU A 22 -13.12 -11.43 24.19
C GLU A 22 -14.24 -12.51 24.30
N GLN A 23 -14.69 -13.05 23.17
CA GLN A 23 -15.70 -14.12 23.14
C GLN A 23 -15.09 -15.53 23.22
N TYR A 24 -13.87 -15.70 22.74
CA TYR A 24 -13.24 -17.01 22.57
C TYR A 24 -12.03 -17.23 23.48
N VAL A 25 -11.30 -16.18 23.84
CA VAL A 25 -10.07 -16.25 24.61
C VAL A 25 -10.38 -16.08 26.11
N PRO A 26 -9.84 -16.92 27.01
CA PRO A 26 -9.97 -16.71 28.44
C PRO A 26 -9.48 -15.34 28.90
N GLN A 27 -10.16 -14.71 29.84
CA GLN A 27 -9.83 -13.36 30.32
C GLN A 27 -8.40 -13.25 30.81
N SER A 28 -7.87 -14.28 31.48
CA SER A 28 -6.47 -14.35 31.93
C SER A 28 -5.46 -14.22 30.80
N ALA A 29 -5.70 -14.89 29.66
CA ALA A 29 -4.84 -14.79 28.49
C ALA A 29 -4.98 -13.43 27.79
N MET A 30 -6.20 -12.86 27.77
CA MET A 30 -6.43 -11.50 27.27
C MET A 30 -5.64 -10.45 28.06
N ASP A 31 -5.66 -10.54 29.37
CA ASP A 31 -4.95 -9.61 30.25
C ASP A 31 -3.42 -9.71 30.06
N VAL A 32 -2.90 -10.92 29.92
CA VAL A 32 -1.48 -11.16 29.60
C VAL A 32 -1.14 -10.59 28.22
N TRP A 33 -1.95 -10.84 27.19
CA TRP A 33 -1.75 -10.30 25.84
C TRP A 33 -1.75 -8.77 25.82
N ARG A 34 -2.75 -8.12 26.46
CA ARG A 34 -2.79 -6.66 26.60
C ARG A 34 -1.57 -6.10 27.34
N GLY A 35 -1.13 -6.79 28.39
CA GLY A 35 0.08 -6.45 29.13
C GLY A 35 1.35 -6.54 28.28
N CYS A 36 1.46 -7.57 27.45
CA CYS A 36 2.58 -7.73 26.51
C CYS A 36 2.58 -6.65 25.44
N LEU A 37 1.42 -6.29 24.89
CA LEU A 37 1.31 -5.19 23.91
C LEU A 37 1.75 -3.85 24.50
N LYS A 38 1.42 -3.58 25.77
CA LYS A 38 1.79 -2.34 26.44
C LYS A 38 3.27 -2.30 26.82
N SER A 39 3.82 -3.42 27.30
CA SER A 39 5.19 -3.51 27.82
C SER A 39 6.24 -3.84 26.76
N GLY A 40 5.83 -4.36 25.60
CA GLY A 40 6.73 -4.90 24.58
C GLY A 40 7.41 -6.21 24.99
N GLN A 41 6.94 -6.86 26.06
CA GLN A 41 7.49 -8.16 26.49
C GLN A 41 6.96 -9.31 25.63
N PRO A 42 7.74 -10.38 25.44
CA PRO A 42 7.29 -11.57 24.71
C PRO A 42 6.07 -12.21 25.38
N LEU A 43 5.14 -12.70 24.55
CA LEU A 43 3.97 -13.42 25.03
C LEU A 43 4.38 -14.80 25.60
N PRO A 44 4.01 -15.14 26.83
CA PRO A 44 4.23 -16.48 27.40
C PRO A 44 3.54 -17.56 26.56
N LEU A 45 4.19 -18.73 26.42
CA LEU A 45 3.67 -19.81 25.60
C LEU A 45 2.30 -20.35 26.11
N SER A 46 2.05 -20.29 27.42
CA SER A 46 0.72 -20.67 27.98
C SER A 46 -0.39 -19.80 27.42
N ALA A 47 -0.23 -18.48 27.46
CA ALA A 47 -1.21 -17.56 26.89
C ALA A 47 -1.29 -17.69 25.36
N ALA A 48 -0.16 -17.92 24.69
CA ALA A 48 -0.15 -18.17 23.25
C ALA A 48 -0.93 -19.42 22.87
N ASN A 49 -0.87 -20.50 23.66
CA ASN A 49 -1.66 -21.72 23.44
C ASN A 49 -3.17 -21.45 23.55
N GLU A 50 -3.59 -20.71 24.58
CA GLU A 50 -4.99 -20.37 24.78
C GLU A 50 -5.53 -19.50 23.63
N ILE A 51 -4.73 -18.55 23.17
CA ILE A 51 -5.09 -17.70 22.03
C ILE A 51 -5.12 -18.52 20.73
N ALA A 52 -4.18 -19.42 20.51
CA ALA A 52 -4.13 -20.28 19.32
C ALA A 52 -5.33 -21.21 19.24
N ASP A 53 -5.71 -21.84 20.35
CA ASP A 53 -6.88 -22.72 20.42
C ASP A 53 -8.19 -21.94 20.16
N ALA A 54 -8.32 -20.76 20.74
CA ALA A 54 -9.44 -19.86 20.52
C ALA A 54 -9.51 -19.42 19.04
N MET A 55 -8.38 -19.06 18.45
CA MET A 55 -8.27 -18.62 17.06
C MET A 55 -8.61 -19.77 16.10
N LYS A 56 -8.14 -20.99 16.35
CA LYS A 56 -8.51 -22.20 15.61
C LYS A 56 -10.01 -22.49 15.71
N THR A 57 -10.56 -22.46 16.91
CA THR A 57 -11.99 -22.72 17.14
C THR A 57 -12.84 -21.75 16.35
N TRP A 58 -12.57 -20.46 16.45
CA TRP A 58 -13.24 -19.43 15.67
C TRP A 58 -13.07 -19.64 14.17
N ALA A 59 -11.87 -19.98 13.70
CA ALA A 59 -11.59 -20.20 12.29
C ALA A 59 -12.39 -21.39 11.72
N LEU A 60 -12.47 -22.49 12.46
CA LEU A 60 -13.25 -23.67 12.07
C LEU A 60 -14.76 -23.37 11.99
N GLU A 61 -15.30 -22.60 12.92
CA GLU A 61 -16.70 -22.16 12.91
C GLU A 61 -17.02 -21.27 11.70
N HIS A 62 -16.01 -20.58 11.16
CA HIS A 62 -16.11 -19.77 9.95
C HIS A 62 -15.69 -20.52 8.68
N GLY A 63 -15.53 -21.83 8.75
CA GLY A 63 -15.26 -22.71 7.61
C GLY A 63 -13.80 -22.75 7.14
N ALA A 64 -12.86 -22.17 7.89
CA ALA A 64 -11.43 -22.31 7.57
C ALA A 64 -10.92 -23.69 8.01
N THR A 65 -10.14 -24.34 7.16
CA THR A 65 -9.54 -25.65 7.43
C THR A 65 -8.01 -25.60 7.50
N HIS A 66 -7.45 -24.47 7.12
CA HIS A 66 -6.03 -24.21 7.05
C HIS A 66 -5.69 -22.89 7.74
N PHE A 67 -4.42 -22.74 8.10
CA PHE A 67 -3.84 -21.47 8.51
C PHE A 67 -2.61 -21.13 7.70
N THR A 68 -2.23 -19.87 7.70
CA THR A 68 -1.00 -19.40 7.08
C THR A 68 -0.40 -18.23 7.85
N HIS A 69 0.92 -18.21 7.96
CA HIS A 69 1.65 -17.01 8.32
C HIS A 69 1.67 -16.07 7.12
N TRP A 70 0.81 -15.07 7.17
CA TRP A 70 0.62 -14.10 6.10
C TRP A 70 1.57 -12.91 6.29
N PHE A 71 2.41 -12.60 5.31
CA PHE A 71 3.38 -11.52 5.40
C PHE A 71 3.60 -10.80 4.05
N GLN A 72 4.30 -9.67 4.09
CA GLN A 72 4.59 -8.82 2.95
C GLN A 72 6.08 -8.92 2.57
N PRO A 73 6.47 -9.86 1.68
CA PRO A 73 7.85 -9.98 1.23
C PRO A 73 8.30 -8.79 0.39
N LEU A 74 9.59 -8.69 0.11
CA LEU A 74 10.17 -7.59 -0.66
C LEU A 74 9.70 -7.51 -2.12
N SER A 75 9.08 -8.58 -2.63
CA SER A 75 8.58 -8.68 -4.02
C SER A 75 7.33 -7.83 -4.30
N GLY A 76 6.65 -7.29 -3.29
CA GLY A 76 5.47 -6.44 -3.45
C GLY A 76 4.13 -7.17 -3.55
N VAL A 77 4.12 -8.50 -3.41
CA VAL A 77 2.93 -9.34 -3.24
C VAL A 77 2.92 -9.94 -1.84
N THR A 78 1.77 -10.37 -1.36
CA THR A 78 1.68 -11.13 -0.11
C THR A 78 2.22 -12.54 -0.29
N ALA A 79 2.80 -13.11 0.76
CA ALA A 79 3.28 -14.48 0.79
C ALA A 79 2.47 -15.31 1.78
N GLU A 80 2.10 -16.50 1.36
CA GLU A 80 1.26 -17.42 2.07
C GLU A 80 1.77 -18.85 1.86
N LYS A 81 1.85 -19.63 2.94
CA LYS A 81 2.10 -21.07 2.89
C LYS A 81 1.11 -21.73 3.83
N HIS A 82 0.11 -22.36 3.25
CA HIS A 82 -1.04 -22.88 3.99
C HIS A 82 -0.71 -24.27 4.57
N ASP A 83 -0.89 -24.40 5.87
CA ASP A 83 -0.82 -25.65 6.59
C ASP A 83 -2.23 -25.98 7.12
N SER A 84 -2.61 -27.27 7.05
CA SER A 84 -3.89 -27.70 7.61
C SER A 84 -3.83 -27.80 9.12
N PHE A 85 -4.95 -27.56 9.78
CA PHE A 85 -5.10 -27.86 11.23
C PHE A 85 -5.11 -29.36 11.53
N ILE A 86 -5.07 -30.26 10.51
CA ILE A 86 -5.17 -31.72 10.69
C ILE A 86 -3.88 -32.26 11.31
N ASN A 87 -4.01 -32.95 12.44
CA ASN A 87 -2.99 -33.73 13.07
C ASN A 87 -3.41 -35.19 13.21
N ASN A 88 -2.44 -36.11 13.22
CA ASN A 88 -2.69 -37.53 13.37
C ASN A 88 -2.99 -37.88 14.84
N ALA A 89 -4.20 -38.34 15.12
CA ALA A 89 -4.61 -38.79 16.46
C ALA A 89 -4.38 -40.30 16.71
N GLY A 90 -3.74 -41.01 15.76
CA GLY A 90 -3.53 -42.45 15.84
C GLY A 90 -4.76 -43.30 15.46
N GLY A 91 -4.54 -44.55 15.13
CA GLY A 91 -5.63 -45.47 14.78
C GLY A 91 -6.47 -45.07 13.56
N GLY A 92 -5.89 -44.34 12.60
CA GLY A 92 -6.59 -43.81 11.43
C GLY A 92 -7.53 -42.63 11.70
N ARG A 93 -7.43 -42.02 12.87
CA ARG A 93 -8.19 -40.82 13.26
C ARG A 93 -7.35 -39.58 13.13
N VAL A 94 -8.02 -38.45 12.92
CA VAL A 94 -7.41 -37.13 12.87
C VAL A 94 -8.02 -36.23 13.96
N MET A 95 -7.23 -35.25 14.38
CA MET A 95 -7.68 -34.14 15.24
C MET A 95 -7.36 -32.82 14.57
N MET A 96 -8.09 -31.79 14.93
CA MET A 96 -7.78 -30.43 14.49
C MET A 96 -7.02 -29.75 15.63
N ASP A 97 -5.79 -29.33 15.36
CA ASP A 97 -4.89 -28.77 16.36
C ASP A 97 -4.17 -27.53 15.81
N PHE A 98 -3.86 -26.59 16.68
CA PHE A 98 -3.06 -25.43 16.39
C PHE A 98 -2.45 -24.91 17.69
N SER A 99 -1.17 -24.97 17.81
CA SER A 99 -0.45 -24.66 19.04
C SER A 99 0.00 -23.20 19.10
N GLY A 100 0.20 -22.68 20.31
CA GLY A 100 0.80 -21.36 20.49
C GLY A 100 2.22 -21.26 19.95
N LYS A 101 2.95 -22.38 19.84
CA LYS A 101 4.25 -22.40 19.16
C LYS A 101 4.11 -22.10 17.69
N GLU A 102 3.13 -22.72 17.01
CA GLU A 102 2.83 -22.48 15.60
C GLU A 102 2.28 -21.08 15.36
N LEU A 103 1.47 -20.55 16.30
CA LEU A 103 0.99 -19.18 16.24
C LEU A 103 2.14 -18.17 16.30
N VAL A 104 2.99 -18.29 17.33
CA VAL A 104 3.98 -17.25 17.64
C VAL A 104 5.13 -17.26 16.66
N ARG A 105 5.53 -18.45 16.15
CA ARG A 105 6.74 -18.58 15.34
C ARG A 105 6.64 -19.72 14.34
N GLY A 106 6.93 -19.41 13.09
CA GLY A 106 7.22 -20.37 12.05
C GLY A 106 8.68 -20.35 11.64
N GLU A 107 9.15 -21.47 11.11
CA GLU A 107 10.49 -21.58 10.49
C GLU A 107 10.32 -21.94 9.01
N PRO A 108 9.78 -21.03 8.18
CA PRO A 108 9.58 -21.31 6.77
C PRO A 108 10.93 -21.46 6.07
N ASP A 109 11.01 -22.39 5.13
CA ASP A 109 12.12 -22.40 4.19
C ASP A 109 11.99 -21.20 3.25
N ALA A 110 12.75 -20.15 3.58
CA ALA A 110 12.72 -18.91 2.84
C ALA A 110 13.27 -19.01 1.41
N SER A 111 13.89 -20.13 1.03
CA SER A 111 14.27 -20.40 -0.36
C SER A 111 13.05 -20.52 -1.27
N SER A 112 11.88 -20.85 -0.71
CA SER A 112 10.60 -20.93 -1.43
C SER A 112 9.80 -19.61 -1.40
N PHE A 113 10.25 -18.58 -0.70
CA PHE A 113 9.57 -17.28 -0.68
C PHE A 113 10.19 -16.27 -1.65
N PRO A 114 9.37 -15.39 -2.24
CA PRO A 114 9.88 -14.29 -3.05
C PRO A 114 10.72 -13.35 -2.19
N ASN A 115 12.02 -13.46 -2.24
CA ASN A 115 12.94 -12.60 -1.47
C ASN A 115 13.47 -11.40 -2.26
N GLY A 116 13.01 -11.23 -3.49
CA GLY A 116 13.37 -10.08 -4.35
C GLY A 116 14.83 -10.03 -4.80
N GLY A 117 15.63 -11.09 -4.57
CA GLY A 117 17.03 -10.95 -4.89
C GLY A 117 17.93 -12.17 -4.85
N LEU A 118 19.19 -11.86 -4.96
CA LEU A 118 20.34 -12.72 -5.12
C LEU A 118 20.84 -13.24 -3.74
N ARG A 119 19.97 -13.89 -2.95
CA ARG A 119 20.39 -14.45 -1.67
C ARG A 119 20.78 -15.91 -1.82
N ALA A 120 21.85 -16.29 -1.15
CA ALA A 120 22.17 -17.70 -0.95
C ALA A 120 21.10 -18.36 -0.07
N THR A 121 20.78 -19.63 -0.32
CA THR A 121 19.70 -20.36 0.37
C THR A 121 19.80 -20.31 1.89
N PHE A 122 21.00 -20.34 2.44
CA PHE A 122 21.21 -20.25 3.89
C PHE A 122 20.93 -18.85 4.47
N GLU A 123 21.15 -17.77 3.70
CA GLU A 123 20.82 -16.39 4.09
C GLU A 123 19.32 -16.11 4.00
N ALA A 124 18.61 -16.90 3.22
CA ALA A 124 17.18 -16.76 3.04
C ALA A 124 16.37 -17.45 4.16
N ARG A 125 17.00 -18.25 5.02
CA ARG A 125 16.34 -18.87 6.17
C ARG A 125 16.13 -17.87 7.29
N GLY A 126 14.97 -17.99 7.95
CA GLY A 126 14.58 -17.08 9.02
C GLY A 126 13.34 -17.55 9.74
N TYR A 127 12.79 -16.64 10.50
CA TYR A 127 11.58 -16.84 11.27
C TYR A 127 10.46 -15.95 10.76
N SER A 128 9.27 -16.54 10.59
CA SER A 128 8.05 -15.76 10.66
C SER A 128 7.63 -15.63 12.11
N ALA A 129 7.29 -14.43 12.54
CA ALA A 129 6.82 -14.18 13.90
C ALA A 129 5.49 -13.46 13.86
N TRP A 130 4.52 -13.95 14.64
CA TRP A 130 3.24 -13.30 14.77
C TRP A 130 3.39 -11.83 15.17
N ASP A 131 2.66 -10.97 14.51
CA ASP A 131 2.49 -9.58 14.91
C ASP A 131 1.21 -9.45 15.74
N PRO A 132 1.30 -9.39 17.07
CA PRO A 132 0.12 -9.32 17.92
C PRO A 132 -0.59 -7.95 17.88
N THR A 133 -0.06 -6.97 17.15
CA THR A 133 -0.65 -5.66 16.93
C THR A 133 -1.54 -5.62 15.68
N ALA A 134 -1.56 -6.71 14.89
CA ALA A 134 -2.43 -6.88 13.73
C ALA A 134 -3.33 -8.11 13.94
N PHE A 135 -4.59 -7.98 13.59
CA PHE A 135 -5.57 -9.05 13.80
C PHE A 135 -5.53 -10.09 12.69
N ALA A 136 -5.62 -11.37 13.08
CA ALA A 136 -5.81 -12.46 12.12
C ALA A 136 -7.18 -12.35 11.45
N PHE A 137 -7.28 -12.87 10.23
CA PHE A 137 -8.50 -12.80 9.43
C PHE A 137 -8.68 -14.06 8.59
N ILE A 138 -9.92 -14.31 8.15
CA ILE A 138 -10.23 -15.44 7.27
C ILE A 138 -10.33 -14.95 5.83
N LYS A 139 -9.57 -15.60 4.96
CA LYS A 139 -9.57 -15.36 3.52
C LYS A 139 -9.47 -16.70 2.79
N ASP A 140 -10.30 -16.91 1.78
CA ASP A 140 -10.26 -18.12 0.93
C ASP A 140 -10.26 -19.44 1.72
N GLY A 141 -11.02 -19.53 2.81
CA GLY A 141 -11.10 -20.73 3.65
C GLY A 141 -9.86 -21.02 4.50
N SER A 142 -9.00 -20.02 4.69
CA SER A 142 -7.81 -20.10 5.52
C SER A 142 -7.74 -18.98 6.55
N LEU A 143 -7.25 -19.31 7.74
CA LEU A 143 -6.89 -18.35 8.77
C LEU A 143 -5.54 -17.70 8.39
N CYS A 144 -5.57 -16.44 8.04
CA CYS A 144 -4.38 -15.64 7.75
C CYS A 144 -3.90 -14.91 9.01
N ILE A 145 -2.70 -15.20 9.44
CA ILE A 145 -2.09 -14.65 10.66
C ILE A 145 -1.03 -13.64 10.22
N PRO A 146 -1.24 -12.32 10.45
CA PRO A 146 -0.24 -11.31 10.12
C PRO A 146 1.07 -11.55 10.84
N THR A 147 2.16 -11.63 10.07
CA THR A 147 3.48 -11.94 10.60
C THR A 147 4.54 -11.01 10.02
N VAL A 148 5.65 -10.92 10.73
CA VAL A 148 6.92 -10.39 10.22
C VAL A 148 7.84 -11.54 9.83
N PHE A 149 8.77 -11.28 8.92
CA PHE A 149 9.77 -12.27 8.51
C PHE A 149 11.18 -11.70 8.65
N CYS A 150 11.99 -12.36 9.48
CA CYS A 150 13.35 -11.95 9.79
C CYS A 150 14.33 -13.11 9.57
N SER A 151 15.56 -12.80 9.16
CA SER A 151 16.66 -13.77 9.13
C SER A 151 17.03 -14.25 10.54
N TYR A 152 17.82 -15.32 10.63
CA TYR A 152 18.35 -15.79 11.92
C TYR A 152 19.24 -14.76 12.62
N SER A 153 19.87 -13.85 11.86
CA SER A 153 20.65 -12.72 12.38
C SER A 153 19.78 -11.51 12.75
N GLY A 154 18.48 -11.54 12.48
CA GLY A 154 17.53 -10.47 12.78
C GLY A 154 17.37 -9.41 11.69
N ASP A 155 17.92 -9.65 10.49
CA ASP A 155 17.70 -8.77 9.35
C ASP A 155 16.26 -8.89 8.84
N ALA A 156 15.69 -7.77 8.41
CA ALA A 156 14.37 -7.75 7.82
C ALA A 156 14.37 -8.44 6.46
N LEU A 157 13.50 -9.44 6.28
CA LEU A 157 13.28 -10.14 5.03
C LEU A 157 11.93 -9.78 4.40
N ASP A 158 11.20 -8.88 5.02
CA ASP A 158 9.89 -8.40 4.61
C ASP A 158 9.81 -6.86 4.67
N LYS A 159 8.65 -6.31 4.32
CA LYS A 159 8.37 -4.87 4.38
C LYS A 159 7.81 -4.43 5.73
N LYS A 160 7.20 -5.34 6.48
CA LYS A 160 6.53 -5.03 7.75
C LYS A 160 7.51 -4.81 8.91
N THR A 161 8.58 -5.60 8.97
CA THR A 161 9.62 -5.45 10.01
C THR A 161 10.20 -4.02 10.06
N PRO A 162 10.68 -3.41 8.95
CA PRO A 162 11.16 -2.04 9.00
C PRO A 162 10.06 -1.03 9.33
N LEU A 163 8.80 -1.26 8.90
CA LEU A 163 7.67 -0.42 9.28
C LEU A 163 7.47 -0.40 10.80
N LEU A 164 7.35 -1.57 11.43
CA LEU A 164 7.15 -1.67 12.89
C LEU A 164 8.32 -1.06 13.68
N ARG A 165 9.56 -1.28 13.23
CA ARG A 165 10.75 -0.65 13.83
C ARG A 165 10.72 0.87 13.72
N SER A 166 10.29 1.42 12.60
CA SER A 166 10.16 2.87 12.40
C SER A 166 9.03 3.46 13.25
N MET A 167 7.90 2.75 13.37
CA MET A 167 6.80 3.14 14.26
C MET A 167 7.26 3.22 15.71
N ALA A 168 7.99 2.21 16.17
CA ALA A 168 8.56 2.22 17.53
C ALA A 168 9.62 3.31 17.74
N ALA A 169 10.36 3.67 16.70
CA ALA A 169 11.36 4.74 16.78
C ALA A 169 10.71 6.12 16.88
N VAL A 170 9.69 6.40 16.04
CA VAL A 170 8.97 7.68 16.07
C VAL A 170 8.15 7.83 17.35
N ASP A 171 7.56 6.76 17.86
CA ASP A 171 6.84 6.74 19.15
C ASP A 171 7.77 7.21 20.28
N ARG A 172 8.90 6.53 20.50
CA ARG A 172 9.86 6.91 21.53
C ARG A 172 10.36 8.35 21.42
N ALA A 173 10.62 8.81 20.19
CA ALA A 173 11.10 10.16 19.96
C ALA A 173 10.01 11.21 20.24
N ALA A 174 8.80 10.96 19.74
CA ALA A 174 7.67 11.88 19.90
C ALA A 174 7.20 11.99 21.34
N VAL A 175 7.07 10.86 22.07
CA VAL A 175 6.71 10.85 23.50
C VAL A 175 7.74 11.63 24.32
N ARG A 176 9.04 11.43 24.04
CA ARG A 176 10.09 12.21 24.73
C ARG A 176 9.96 13.71 24.49
N VAL A 177 9.63 14.12 23.28
CA VAL A 177 9.39 15.54 22.95
C VAL A 177 8.15 16.07 23.65
N LEU A 178 7.03 15.32 23.59
CA LEU A 178 5.76 15.73 24.21
C LEU A 178 5.88 15.95 25.72
N LYS A 179 6.65 15.13 26.41
CA LYS A 179 6.94 15.31 27.85
C LYS A 179 7.63 16.62 28.17
N LEU A 180 8.45 17.18 27.27
CA LEU A 180 9.07 18.51 27.45
C LEU A 180 8.03 19.64 27.40
N PHE A 181 6.87 19.40 26.79
CA PHE A 181 5.74 20.32 26.78
C PHE A 181 4.70 20.04 27.87
N GLY A 182 4.98 19.10 28.78
CA GLY A 182 4.06 18.74 29.85
C GLY A 182 2.86 17.91 29.36
N ASP A 183 2.99 17.21 28.25
CA ASP A 183 1.95 16.32 27.73
C ASP A 183 2.09 14.92 28.35
N ASP A 184 0.96 14.37 28.78
CA ASP A 184 0.90 13.07 29.50
C ASP A 184 0.83 11.85 28.56
N ALA A 185 0.91 12.07 27.23
CA ALA A 185 0.87 10.97 26.26
C ALA A 185 1.97 9.92 26.54
N GLU A 186 1.56 8.67 26.59
CA GLU A 186 2.45 7.50 26.77
C GLU A 186 2.83 6.87 25.42
N LYS A 187 2.03 7.11 24.37
CA LYS A 187 2.24 6.52 23.04
C LYS A 187 1.89 7.51 21.92
N VAL A 188 2.68 7.46 20.85
CA VAL A 188 2.39 8.17 19.60
C VAL A 188 2.40 7.19 18.43
N THR A 189 1.30 7.13 17.70
CA THR A 189 1.10 6.18 16.62
C THR A 189 0.95 6.91 15.28
N PRO A 190 1.73 6.54 14.25
CA PRO A 190 1.49 7.02 12.90
C PRO A 190 0.14 6.50 12.37
N GLN A 191 -0.66 7.41 11.82
CA GLN A 191 -1.95 7.13 11.21
C GLN A 191 -1.83 7.27 9.69
N ILE A 192 -2.43 6.36 8.94
CA ILE A 192 -2.40 6.36 7.47
C ILE A 192 -3.80 6.13 6.91
N GLY A 193 -4.19 6.96 5.93
CA GLY A 193 -5.30 6.73 5.02
C GLY A 193 -4.75 6.58 3.60
N ALA A 194 -4.81 5.38 3.07
CA ALA A 194 -4.32 5.07 1.72
C ALA A 194 -5.50 5.11 0.74
N GLU A 195 -5.49 6.07 -0.17
CA GLU A 195 -6.44 6.17 -1.28
C GLU A 195 -5.97 5.27 -2.42
N GLN A 196 -6.87 4.51 -3.03
CA GLN A 196 -6.54 3.64 -4.15
C GLN A 196 -7.34 4.01 -5.39
N GLU A 197 -6.67 4.59 -6.36
CA GLU A 197 -7.18 4.75 -7.71
C GLU A 197 -6.95 3.47 -8.52
N TYR A 198 -7.87 3.17 -9.44
CA TYR A 198 -7.82 1.97 -10.27
C TYR A 198 -8.66 2.10 -11.53
N PHE A 199 -8.38 1.28 -12.54
CA PHE A 199 -9.20 1.19 -13.75
C PHE A 199 -10.00 -0.09 -13.78
N LEU A 200 -11.25 0.01 -14.24
CA LEU A 200 -12.09 -1.14 -14.56
C LEU A 200 -12.25 -1.26 -16.08
N ILE A 201 -11.91 -2.42 -16.60
CA ILE A 201 -12.08 -2.73 -18.02
C ILE A 201 -12.86 -4.02 -18.21
N ASP A 202 -13.49 -4.16 -19.37
CA ASP A 202 -14.23 -5.36 -19.74
C ASP A 202 -13.28 -6.57 -19.84
N ARG A 203 -13.67 -7.69 -19.23
CA ARG A 203 -12.84 -8.90 -19.16
C ARG A 203 -12.62 -9.55 -20.53
N GLU A 204 -13.63 -9.55 -21.39
CA GLU A 204 -13.51 -10.15 -22.72
C GLU A 204 -12.54 -9.35 -23.60
N LEU A 205 -12.60 -8.02 -23.50
CA LEU A 205 -11.65 -7.15 -24.20
C LEU A 205 -10.23 -7.29 -23.65
N TYR A 206 -10.08 -7.37 -22.33
CA TYR A 206 -8.78 -7.62 -21.70
C TYR A 206 -8.13 -8.93 -22.16
N LEU A 207 -8.90 -10.01 -22.25
CA LEU A 207 -8.38 -11.32 -22.67
C LEU A 207 -7.84 -11.32 -24.10
N LYS A 208 -8.31 -10.42 -24.95
CA LYS A 208 -7.83 -10.21 -26.34
C LYS A 208 -6.54 -9.37 -26.41
N ARG A 209 -6.12 -8.75 -25.29
CA ARG A 209 -5.02 -7.79 -25.24
C ARG A 209 -3.81 -8.37 -24.48
N MET A 210 -2.84 -8.88 -25.24
CA MET A 210 -1.61 -9.48 -24.71
C MET A 210 -0.81 -8.46 -23.89
N ASP A 211 -0.73 -7.21 -24.32
CA ASP A 211 -0.03 -6.13 -23.63
C ASP A 211 -0.62 -5.84 -22.23
N LEU A 212 -1.95 -5.73 -22.12
CA LEU A 212 -2.61 -5.56 -20.83
C LEU A 212 -2.41 -6.75 -19.91
N ARG A 213 -2.44 -7.98 -20.46
CA ARG A 213 -2.27 -9.22 -19.69
C ARG A 213 -0.86 -9.42 -19.15
N LEU A 214 0.16 -9.09 -19.95
CA LEU A 214 1.55 -9.33 -19.60
C LEU A 214 2.21 -8.13 -18.90
N CYS A 215 1.82 -6.91 -19.28
CA CYS A 215 2.45 -5.69 -18.76
C CYS A 215 1.53 -4.88 -17.85
N GLY A 216 0.24 -5.22 -17.74
CA GLY A 216 -0.76 -4.41 -17.03
C GLY A 216 -1.04 -3.05 -17.69
N ARG A 217 -0.49 -2.82 -18.90
CA ARG A 217 -0.46 -1.54 -19.60
C ARG A 217 -0.65 -1.72 -21.09
N ALA A 218 -1.41 -0.80 -21.71
CA ALA A 218 -1.55 -0.75 -23.17
C ALA A 218 -0.26 -0.22 -23.81
N LEU A 219 0.34 -1.01 -24.71
CA LEU A 219 1.56 -0.66 -25.44
C LEU A 219 1.29 -0.18 -26.86
N PHE A 220 0.16 -0.58 -27.45
CA PHE A 220 -0.23 -0.28 -28.82
C PHE A 220 -1.75 -0.18 -28.95
N GLY A 221 -2.19 0.27 -30.10
CA GLY A 221 -3.61 0.45 -30.44
C GLY A 221 -3.99 1.91 -30.66
N ALA A 222 -5.19 2.12 -31.21
CA ALA A 222 -5.74 3.46 -31.41
C ALA A 222 -6.14 4.10 -30.07
N LYS A 223 -6.07 5.42 -30.02
CA LYS A 223 -6.64 6.18 -28.89
C LYS A 223 -8.16 5.95 -28.83
N PRO A 224 -8.76 5.95 -27.63
CA PRO A 224 -10.20 5.89 -27.51
C PRO A 224 -10.84 7.11 -28.17
N PRO A 225 -12.07 6.99 -28.70
CA PRO A 225 -12.78 8.10 -29.33
C PRO A 225 -13.11 9.23 -28.35
N LYS A 226 -13.22 8.92 -27.07
CA LYS A 226 -13.40 9.86 -25.97
C LYS A 226 -12.22 9.77 -25.00
N GLY A 227 -11.65 10.93 -24.67
CA GLY A 227 -10.63 11.08 -23.64
C GLY A 227 -11.26 11.52 -22.31
N GLN A 228 -10.66 12.48 -21.67
CA GLN A 228 -11.10 13.05 -20.39
C GLN A 228 -11.50 14.53 -20.50
N GLU A 229 -12.06 14.88 -21.66
CA GLU A 229 -12.50 16.24 -21.97
C GLU A 229 -13.55 16.70 -20.96
N LEU A 230 -13.40 17.93 -20.44
CA LEU A 230 -14.29 18.57 -19.47
C LEU A 230 -14.39 17.86 -18.11
N ASP A 231 -13.57 16.84 -17.86
CA ASP A 231 -13.58 16.03 -16.62
C ASP A 231 -14.97 15.43 -16.29
N ASP A 232 -15.77 15.17 -17.31
CA ASP A 232 -17.17 14.78 -17.16
C ASP A 232 -17.33 13.38 -16.54
N HIS A 233 -16.31 12.52 -16.64
CA HIS A 233 -16.32 11.21 -15.99
C HIS A 233 -16.24 11.36 -14.47
N TYR A 234 -15.44 12.28 -13.96
CA TYR A 234 -15.27 12.51 -12.52
C TYR A 234 -16.59 12.81 -11.80
N PHE A 235 -17.44 13.63 -12.41
CA PHE A 235 -18.74 14.03 -11.87
C PHE A 235 -19.89 13.13 -12.35
N GLY A 236 -19.61 12.12 -13.18
CA GLY A 236 -20.60 11.24 -13.77
C GLY A 236 -21.19 10.24 -12.78
N ALA A 237 -22.40 9.77 -13.08
CA ALA A 237 -23.00 8.67 -12.35
C ALA A 237 -22.30 7.33 -12.65
N PHE A 238 -22.31 6.42 -11.70
CA PHE A 238 -21.80 5.07 -11.92
C PHE A 238 -22.65 4.31 -12.94
N ARG A 239 -21.97 3.62 -13.83
CA ARG A 239 -22.64 2.62 -14.69
C ARG A 239 -23.14 1.45 -13.84
N PRO A 240 -24.27 0.82 -14.15
CA PRO A 240 -24.88 -0.23 -13.31
C PRO A 240 -23.91 -1.35 -12.92
N ARG A 241 -23.10 -1.86 -13.86
CA ARG A 241 -22.11 -2.92 -13.60
C ARG A 241 -21.00 -2.45 -12.65
N VAL A 242 -20.56 -1.21 -12.78
CA VAL A 242 -19.56 -0.60 -11.88
C VAL A 242 -20.15 -0.39 -10.49
N ALA A 243 -21.39 0.08 -10.39
CA ALA A 243 -22.08 0.25 -9.12
C ALA A 243 -22.25 -1.08 -8.38
N ALA A 244 -22.61 -2.16 -9.09
CA ALA A 244 -22.71 -3.50 -8.53
C ALA A 244 -21.34 -4.00 -8.02
N TYR A 245 -20.29 -3.85 -8.80
CA TYR A 245 -18.91 -4.15 -8.40
C TYR A 245 -18.51 -3.40 -7.13
N MET A 246 -18.73 -2.07 -7.10
CA MET A 246 -18.35 -1.25 -5.94
C MET A 246 -19.15 -1.59 -4.68
N LYS A 247 -20.42 -2.01 -4.83
CA LYS A 247 -21.23 -2.47 -3.70
C LYS A 247 -20.64 -3.74 -3.10
N GLU A 248 -20.38 -4.75 -3.92
CA GLU A 248 -19.82 -6.01 -3.47
C GLU A 248 -18.41 -5.84 -2.90
N LEU A 249 -17.59 -4.96 -3.52
CA LEU A 249 -16.27 -4.62 -3.00
C LEU A 249 -16.33 -4.06 -1.58
N ASP A 250 -17.22 -3.11 -1.32
CA ASP A 250 -17.40 -2.57 0.02
C ASP A 250 -17.79 -3.66 1.04
N GLU A 251 -18.73 -4.53 0.68
CA GLU A 251 -19.20 -5.62 1.55
C GLU A 251 -18.06 -6.62 1.89
N GLU A 252 -17.27 -7.02 0.91
CA GLU A 252 -16.13 -7.91 1.11
C GLU A 252 -15.04 -7.24 1.97
N LEU A 253 -14.77 -5.96 1.74
CA LEU A 253 -13.80 -5.20 2.53
C LEU A 253 -14.28 -4.96 3.97
N TRP A 254 -15.57 -4.69 4.18
CA TRP A 254 -16.13 -4.56 5.54
C TRP A 254 -16.03 -5.85 6.34
N LYS A 255 -16.27 -7.02 5.74
CA LYS A 255 -16.05 -8.32 6.40
C LYS A 255 -14.61 -8.46 6.91
N LEU A 256 -13.63 -7.96 6.14
CA LEU A 256 -12.22 -7.95 6.49
C LEU A 256 -11.79 -6.78 7.39
N GLY A 257 -12.75 -6.02 7.94
CA GLY A 257 -12.47 -4.92 8.86
C GLY A 257 -11.89 -3.66 8.20
N VAL A 258 -11.90 -3.58 6.87
CA VAL A 258 -11.47 -2.38 6.16
C VAL A 258 -12.61 -1.36 6.14
N LEU A 259 -12.38 -0.18 6.69
CA LEU A 259 -13.35 0.92 6.71
C LEU A 259 -13.43 1.63 5.35
N SER A 260 -13.75 0.89 4.27
CA SER A 260 -14.06 1.46 2.96
C SER A 260 -15.22 2.43 3.10
N LYS A 261 -15.00 3.70 2.80
CA LYS A 261 -15.98 4.76 3.04
C LYS A 261 -16.33 5.57 1.81
N THR A 262 -15.35 5.97 1.04
CA THR A 262 -15.53 6.86 -0.10
C THR A 262 -15.23 6.11 -1.38
N LYS A 263 -16.10 6.26 -2.38
CA LYS A 263 -15.91 5.76 -3.74
C LYS A 263 -16.46 6.77 -4.71
N HIS A 264 -15.75 7.00 -5.80
CA HIS A 264 -16.17 7.88 -6.88
C HIS A 264 -15.47 7.53 -8.19
N ASN A 265 -15.93 8.17 -9.28
CA ASN A 265 -15.21 8.12 -10.53
C ASN A 265 -14.00 9.04 -10.48
N GLU A 266 -12.93 8.66 -11.19
CA GLU A 266 -11.80 9.52 -11.45
C GLU A 266 -11.85 10.16 -12.85
N VAL A 267 -10.88 11.01 -13.18
CA VAL A 267 -10.91 11.85 -14.37
C VAL A 267 -10.83 11.02 -15.66
N ALA A 268 -9.99 9.98 -15.69
CA ALA A 268 -9.84 9.17 -16.88
C ALA A 268 -11.03 8.22 -17.09
N PRO A 269 -11.43 7.95 -18.34
CA PRO A 269 -12.52 7.03 -18.65
C PRO A 269 -12.27 5.64 -18.06
N GLY A 270 -13.23 5.14 -17.26
CA GLY A 270 -13.14 3.84 -16.59
C GLY A 270 -12.23 3.83 -15.38
N GLN A 271 -11.78 4.97 -14.91
CA GLN A 271 -11.00 5.13 -13.69
C GLN A 271 -11.92 5.45 -12.52
N HIS A 272 -11.60 4.89 -11.37
CA HIS A 272 -12.35 5.03 -10.13
C HIS A 272 -11.39 5.10 -8.94
N GLU A 273 -11.90 5.53 -7.80
CA GLU A 273 -11.16 5.59 -6.54
C GLU A 273 -11.97 4.97 -5.41
N MET A 274 -11.25 4.38 -4.47
CA MET A 274 -11.74 3.98 -3.16
C MET A 274 -10.81 4.54 -2.10
N ALA A 275 -11.40 5.17 -1.08
CA ALA A 275 -10.67 5.70 0.07
C ALA A 275 -11.24 5.15 1.38
N PRO A 276 -10.43 4.44 2.18
CA PRO A 276 -10.81 4.00 3.52
C PRO A 276 -10.66 5.14 4.53
N ILE A 277 -11.32 5.00 5.68
CA ILE A 277 -10.96 5.80 6.85
C ILE A 277 -9.55 5.38 7.29
N TYR A 278 -8.76 6.35 7.72
CA TYR A 278 -7.41 6.11 8.22
C TYR A 278 -7.39 5.21 9.47
N THR A 279 -6.31 4.48 9.62
CA THR A 279 -5.99 3.67 10.81
C THR A 279 -4.48 3.76 11.09
N ASP A 280 -4.00 3.05 12.10
CA ASP A 280 -2.56 2.99 12.35
C ASP A 280 -1.79 2.44 11.13
N ALA A 281 -0.54 2.85 10.98
CA ALA A 281 0.24 2.55 9.78
C ALA A 281 0.44 1.05 9.53
N ASN A 282 0.50 0.23 10.59
CA ASN A 282 0.63 -1.21 10.48
C ASN A 282 -0.63 -1.83 9.89
N THR A 283 -1.77 -1.59 10.51
CA THR A 283 -3.09 -2.05 10.04
C THR A 283 -3.39 -1.52 8.63
N ALA A 284 -3.12 -0.25 8.36
CA ALA A 284 -3.33 0.35 7.04
C ALA A 284 -2.50 -0.32 5.94
N SER A 285 -1.26 -0.71 6.24
CA SER A 285 -0.40 -1.43 5.30
C SER A 285 -0.96 -2.81 4.96
N ASP A 286 -1.39 -3.57 5.95
CA ASP A 286 -2.01 -4.89 5.75
C ASP A 286 -3.33 -4.76 4.98
N GLN A 287 -4.19 -3.85 5.40
CA GLN A 287 -5.47 -3.58 4.75
C GLN A 287 -5.30 -3.17 3.28
N ASN A 288 -4.28 -2.38 2.96
CA ASN A 288 -4.02 -1.99 1.59
C ASN A 288 -3.69 -3.20 0.67
N GLN A 289 -2.99 -4.21 1.17
CA GLN A 289 -2.75 -5.45 0.42
C GLN A 289 -4.06 -6.21 0.18
N LEU A 290 -4.90 -6.32 1.21
CA LEU A 290 -6.21 -6.95 1.10
C LEU A 290 -7.13 -6.20 0.13
N VAL A 291 -7.12 -4.87 0.17
CA VAL A 291 -7.86 -4.03 -0.78
C VAL A 291 -7.48 -4.34 -2.21
N MET A 292 -6.18 -4.32 -2.54
CA MET A 292 -5.70 -4.58 -3.90
C MET A 292 -6.05 -5.99 -4.39
N GLU A 293 -6.00 -6.97 -3.51
CA GLU A 293 -6.38 -8.35 -3.84
C GLU A 293 -7.88 -8.48 -4.06
N THR A 294 -8.68 -7.96 -3.12
CA THR A 294 -10.15 -8.01 -3.16
C THR A 294 -10.70 -7.28 -4.38
N MET A 295 -10.15 -6.12 -4.74
CA MET A 295 -10.51 -5.39 -5.95
C MET A 295 -10.43 -6.25 -7.21
N LYS A 296 -9.37 -7.04 -7.34
CA LYS A 296 -9.18 -7.93 -8.50
C LYS A 296 -10.18 -9.08 -8.47
N LYS A 297 -10.34 -9.75 -7.33
CA LYS A 297 -11.26 -10.88 -7.17
C LYS A 297 -12.72 -10.51 -7.43
N VAL A 298 -13.17 -9.40 -6.87
CA VAL A 298 -14.53 -8.91 -7.08
C VAL A 298 -14.75 -8.46 -8.53
N ALA A 299 -13.75 -7.83 -9.17
CA ALA A 299 -13.86 -7.45 -10.57
C ALA A 299 -14.15 -8.65 -11.49
N GLU A 300 -13.49 -9.78 -11.25
CA GLU A 300 -13.71 -11.01 -12.02
C GLU A 300 -15.14 -11.54 -11.89
N ARG A 301 -15.75 -11.45 -10.70
CA ARG A 301 -17.16 -11.84 -10.47
C ARG A 301 -18.14 -11.00 -11.31
N HIS A 302 -17.77 -9.77 -11.64
CA HIS A 302 -18.56 -8.84 -12.47
C HIS A 302 -18.15 -8.82 -13.95
N ASN A 303 -17.38 -9.80 -14.43
CA ASN A 303 -16.82 -9.81 -15.78
C ASN A 303 -16.01 -8.54 -16.11
N LEU A 304 -15.34 -7.99 -15.10
CA LEU A 304 -14.43 -6.88 -15.19
C LEU A 304 -13.01 -7.33 -14.85
N VAL A 305 -12.05 -6.49 -15.17
CA VAL A 305 -10.66 -6.59 -14.69
C VAL A 305 -10.28 -5.28 -14.04
N CYS A 306 -9.78 -5.36 -12.81
CA CYS A 306 -9.23 -4.23 -12.10
C CYS A 306 -7.74 -4.08 -12.43
N LEU A 307 -7.37 -2.98 -13.08
CA LEU A 307 -5.99 -2.63 -13.34
C LEU A 307 -5.47 -1.70 -12.24
N LEU A 308 -4.41 -2.15 -11.58
CA LEU A 308 -3.71 -1.38 -10.54
C LEU A 308 -2.36 -0.84 -11.01
N HIS A 309 -2.05 -0.96 -12.30
CA HIS A 309 -0.89 -0.32 -12.89
C HIS A 309 -1.04 1.20 -12.80
N GLU A 310 0.02 1.92 -12.51
CA GLU A 310 0.01 3.35 -12.27
C GLU A 310 -0.33 4.17 -13.51
N LYS A 311 -0.02 3.64 -14.70
CA LYS A 311 -0.32 4.26 -16.00
C LYS A 311 -0.73 3.22 -17.03
N PRO A 312 -1.93 2.63 -16.92
CA PRO A 312 -2.34 1.58 -17.85
C PRO A 312 -2.61 2.12 -19.26
N PHE A 313 -2.96 3.39 -19.39
CA PHE A 313 -3.26 4.02 -20.68
C PHE A 313 -2.52 5.35 -20.85
N ALA A 314 -1.80 5.49 -21.96
CA ALA A 314 -1.15 6.74 -22.31
C ALA A 314 -2.14 7.81 -22.75
N GLY A 315 -1.86 9.08 -22.45
CA GLY A 315 -2.67 10.22 -22.89
C GLY A 315 -3.88 10.55 -22.03
N VAL A 316 -4.13 9.79 -20.95
CA VAL A 316 -5.15 10.07 -19.93
C VAL A 316 -4.50 9.98 -18.54
N ASN A 317 -5.20 10.36 -17.48
CA ASN A 317 -4.69 10.23 -16.11
C ASN A 317 -4.34 8.77 -15.78
N GLY A 318 -3.44 8.59 -14.85
CA GLY A 318 -3.05 7.31 -14.27
C GLY A 318 -3.55 7.16 -12.84
N SER A 319 -3.32 5.98 -12.28
CA SER A 319 -3.76 5.64 -10.93
C SER A 319 -2.70 5.93 -9.90
N GLY A 320 -3.03 6.76 -8.93
CA GLY A 320 -2.23 7.05 -7.75
C GLY A 320 -2.59 6.16 -6.57
N LYS A 321 -1.70 6.18 -5.60
CA LYS A 321 -1.96 5.78 -4.24
C LYS A 321 -1.52 6.92 -3.34
N HIS A 322 -2.47 7.78 -2.97
CA HIS A 322 -2.17 8.88 -2.08
C HIS A 322 -2.10 8.36 -0.64
N VAL A 323 -1.03 8.71 0.05
CA VAL A 323 -0.83 8.34 1.45
C VAL A 323 -1.02 9.58 2.29
N ASN A 324 -2.23 9.74 2.83
CA ASN A 324 -2.52 10.75 3.85
C ASN A 324 -2.04 10.21 5.18
N TRP A 325 -1.25 10.97 5.94
CA TRP A 325 -0.72 10.48 7.19
C TRP A 325 -0.64 11.56 8.28
N SER A 326 -0.63 11.11 9.51
CA SER A 326 -0.48 11.97 10.68
C SER A 326 0.16 11.20 11.83
N LEU A 327 0.44 11.91 12.93
CA LEU A 327 0.85 11.31 14.20
C LEU A 327 -0.21 11.61 15.25
N SER A 328 -0.74 10.56 15.89
CA SER A 328 -1.76 10.68 16.94
C SER A 328 -1.25 10.13 18.27
N THR A 329 -1.53 10.83 19.35
CA THR A 329 -1.28 10.34 20.70
C THR A 329 -2.36 9.34 21.12
N ASP A 330 -2.08 8.52 22.12
CA ASP A 330 -3.05 7.66 22.81
C ASP A 330 -4.16 8.47 23.50
N THR A 331 -3.94 9.75 23.78
CA THR A 331 -4.94 10.70 24.30
C THR A 331 -5.80 11.32 23.20
N GLY A 332 -5.62 10.94 21.93
CA GLY A 332 -6.41 11.39 20.78
C GLY A 332 -5.98 12.72 20.16
N LYS A 333 -4.82 13.28 20.53
CA LYS A 333 -4.29 14.49 19.91
C LYS A 333 -3.60 14.17 18.60
N ASN A 334 -3.93 14.92 17.55
CA ASN A 334 -3.18 14.87 16.29
C ASN A 334 -2.06 15.93 16.31
N LEU A 335 -0.81 15.49 16.19
CA LEU A 335 0.35 16.39 16.29
C LEU A 335 0.52 17.32 15.08
N PHE A 336 -0.12 16.99 13.94
CA PHE A 336 -0.19 17.87 12.77
C PHE A 336 -1.42 18.77 12.76
N SER A 337 -2.19 18.79 13.85
CA SER A 337 -3.29 19.72 13.99
C SER A 337 -2.78 21.11 14.36
N PRO A 338 -2.94 22.13 13.49
CA PRO A 338 -2.48 23.50 13.78
C PRO A 338 -3.27 24.17 14.91
N GLY A 339 -4.47 23.65 15.23
CA GLY A 339 -5.37 24.29 16.18
C GLY A 339 -5.96 25.59 15.67
N LYS A 340 -6.54 26.39 16.58
CA LYS A 340 -7.16 27.69 16.24
C LYS A 340 -6.11 28.76 15.99
N THR A 341 -4.98 28.71 16.68
CA THR A 341 -3.87 29.69 16.60
C THR A 341 -2.56 28.95 16.29
N PRO A 342 -2.28 28.61 15.01
CA PRO A 342 -1.10 27.85 14.62
C PRO A 342 0.23 28.42 15.13
N SER A 343 0.36 29.73 15.16
CA SER A 343 1.56 30.47 15.62
C SER A 343 1.89 30.29 17.12
N GLN A 344 0.91 29.90 17.91
CA GLN A 344 1.06 29.67 19.35
C GLN A 344 1.14 28.19 19.70
N ASN A 345 0.93 27.28 18.73
CA ASN A 345 1.01 25.83 18.94
C ASN A 345 2.45 25.35 18.72
N ALA A 346 3.26 25.44 19.76
CA ALA A 346 4.68 25.12 19.72
C ALA A 346 4.94 23.63 19.36
N VAL A 347 4.10 22.71 19.83
CA VAL A 347 4.21 21.27 19.48
C VAL A 347 3.99 21.08 17.99
N PHE A 348 2.92 21.65 17.44
CA PHE A 348 2.63 21.59 16.00
C PHE A 348 3.79 22.16 15.17
N LEU A 349 4.30 23.34 15.53
CA LEU A 349 5.40 24.01 14.82
C LEU A 349 6.69 23.19 14.87
N LEU A 350 7.00 22.59 16.01
CA LEU A 350 8.19 21.73 16.16
C LEU A 350 8.07 20.45 15.32
N VAL A 351 6.93 19.77 15.39
CA VAL A 351 6.67 18.56 14.60
C VAL A 351 6.70 18.86 13.10
N LEU A 352 6.11 19.98 12.68
CA LEU A 352 6.15 20.42 11.28
C LEU A 352 7.59 20.73 10.83
N ALA A 353 8.37 21.44 11.63
CA ALA A 353 9.76 21.74 11.31
C ALA A 353 10.62 20.48 11.23
N ALA A 354 10.45 19.54 12.16
CA ALA A 354 11.13 18.24 12.15
C ALA A 354 10.77 17.42 10.90
N PHE A 355 9.48 17.44 10.51
CA PHE A 355 9.02 16.77 9.30
C PHE A 355 9.64 17.37 8.04
N ILE A 356 9.62 18.71 7.89
CA ILE A 356 10.22 19.39 6.72
C ILE A 356 11.70 19.08 6.63
N LYS A 357 12.43 19.12 7.75
CA LYS A 357 13.84 18.77 7.81
C LYS A 357 14.06 17.31 7.41
N GLY A 358 13.24 16.38 7.91
CA GLY A 358 13.32 14.96 7.54
C GLY A 358 13.07 14.72 6.05
N VAL A 359 12.12 15.43 5.44
CA VAL A 359 11.88 15.35 3.98
C VAL A 359 13.10 15.85 3.19
N ASP A 360 13.72 16.94 3.63
CA ASP A 360 14.91 17.48 2.99
C ASP A 360 16.12 16.55 3.11
N GLU A 361 16.41 16.07 4.31
CA GLU A 361 17.57 15.20 4.58
C GLU A 361 17.42 13.79 3.95
N TYR A 362 16.21 13.23 3.89
CA TYR A 362 15.95 11.86 3.45
C TYR A 362 15.15 11.77 2.14
N GLN A 363 15.15 12.83 1.34
CA GLN A 363 14.42 12.88 0.07
C GLN A 363 14.77 11.74 -0.88
N GLU A 364 16.01 11.27 -0.89
CA GLU A 364 16.45 10.15 -1.75
C GLU A 364 15.76 8.84 -1.34
N LEU A 365 15.59 8.57 -0.03
CA LEU A 365 14.85 7.41 0.45
C LEU A 365 13.36 7.50 0.12
N LEU A 366 12.78 8.70 0.23
CA LEU A 366 11.40 8.94 -0.19
C LEU A 366 11.23 8.69 -1.70
N ARG A 367 12.19 9.11 -2.50
CA ARG A 367 12.20 8.82 -3.95
C ARG A 367 12.33 7.34 -4.25
N CYS A 368 13.17 6.60 -3.51
CA CYS A 368 13.28 5.16 -3.64
C CYS A 368 11.95 4.44 -3.38
N SER A 369 11.12 4.95 -2.45
CA SER A 369 9.82 4.36 -2.13
C SER A 369 8.82 4.38 -3.28
N VAL A 370 9.01 5.26 -4.27
CA VAL A 370 8.14 5.44 -5.44
C VAL A 370 8.84 5.14 -6.77
N ALA A 371 10.11 4.71 -6.73
CA ALA A 371 10.95 4.47 -7.90
C ALA A 371 10.76 3.05 -8.43
N PHE A 372 9.67 2.80 -9.15
CA PHE A 372 9.46 1.56 -9.88
C PHE A 372 8.84 1.83 -11.26
N ALA A 373 9.03 0.89 -12.19
CA ALA A 373 8.78 1.07 -13.61
C ALA A 373 7.36 1.57 -13.95
N GLY A 374 6.34 1.10 -13.23
CA GLY A 374 4.96 1.55 -13.43
C GLY A 374 4.80 3.04 -13.15
N ASN A 375 5.41 3.52 -12.07
CA ASN A 375 5.32 4.90 -11.65
C ASN A 375 6.13 5.85 -12.55
N ASP A 376 7.22 5.38 -13.17
CA ASP A 376 7.98 6.17 -14.14
C ASP A 376 7.14 6.57 -15.37
N HIS A 377 6.14 5.76 -15.72
CA HIS A 377 5.19 6.11 -16.77
C HIS A 377 4.16 7.16 -16.36
N ARG A 378 3.85 7.25 -15.07
CA ARG A 378 2.87 8.17 -14.51
C ARG A 378 3.46 9.53 -14.16
N LEU A 379 4.61 9.55 -13.50
CA LEU A 379 5.26 10.77 -13.04
C LEU A 379 5.74 11.62 -14.23
N GLY A 380 5.37 12.89 -14.24
CA GLY A 380 5.65 13.82 -15.33
C GLY A 380 4.70 13.71 -16.53
N ALA A 381 3.67 12.86 -16.45
CA ALA A 381 2.59 12.77 -17.42
C ALA A 381 1.43 13.73 -17.10
N GLN A 382 0.20 13.43 -17.57
CA GLN A 382 -0.95 14.35 -17.48
C GLN A 382 -1.45 14.59 -16.05
N ASP A 383 -1.23 13.65 -15.14
CA ASP A 383 -1.89 13.53 -13.85
C ASP A 383 -0.96 13.69 -12.64
N ALA A 384 0.33 13.66 -12.86
CA ALA A 384 1.30 13.77 -11.78
C ALA A 384 2.51 14.61 -12.18
N PRO A 385 3.01 15.49 -11.28
CA PRO A 385 4.25 16.20 -11.53
C PRO A 385 5.43 15.23 -11.61
N PRO A 386 6.56 15.65 -12.20
CA PRO A 386 7.82 14.92 -12.10
C PRO A 386 8.19 14.70 -10.63
N ALA A 387 8.84 13.57 -10.32
CA ALA A 387 9.07 13.14 -8.94
C ALA A 387 10.02 14.09 -8.16
N VAL A 388 9.49 15.17 -7.64
CA VAL A 388 10.11 16.07 -6.65
C VAL A 388 9.34 15.88 -5.35
N SER A 389 9.99 15.63 -4.23
CA SER A 389 9.30 15.69 -2.95
C SER A 389 8.97 17.13 -2.62
N SER A 390 7.71 17.45 -2.44
CA SER A 390 7.26 18.80 -2.08
C SER A 390 6.38 18.75 -0.84
N VAL A 391 6.49 19.79 -0.02
CA VAL A 391 5.63 20.01 1.15
C VAL A 391 4.74 21.18 0.86
N SER A 392 3.43 20.99 0.94
CA SER A 392 2.43 22.05 0.81
C SER A 392 1.72 22.25 2.14
N SER A 393 1.57 23.51 2.56
CA SER A 393 0.83 23.87 3.74
C SER A 393 -0.19 24.96 3.42
N ALA A 394 -1.28 25.01 4.21
CA ALA A 394 -2.27 26.07 4.08
C ALA A 394 -1.63 27.47 4.26
N PRO A 395 -2.16 28.51 3.61
CA PRO A 395 -1.60 29.87 3.69
C PRO A 395 -1.42 30.39 5.12
N SER A 396 -2.32 30.04 6.04
CA SER A 396 -2.26 30.41 7.46
C SER A 396 -1.04 29.81 8.17
N VAL A 397 -0.58 28.64 7.77
CA VAL A 397 0.60 27.96 8.32
C VAL A 397 1.88 28.53 7.71
N ARG A 398 1.87 28.89 6.42
CA ARG A 398 2.98 29.56 5.75
C ARG A 398 3.35 30.88 6.39
N ALA A 399 2.35 31.72 6.72
CA ALA A 399 2.57 33.01 7.35
C ALA A 399 3.24 32.90 8.72
N THR A 400 3.08 31.76 9.39
CA THR A 400 3.56 31.50 10.74
C THR A 400 4.96 30.90 10.80
N SER A 401 5.34 30.12 9.79
CA SER A 401 6.60 29.37 9.78
C SER A 401 7.78 30.12 9.15
N MET A 402 7.56 31.27 8.50
CA MET A 402 8.63 32.09 7.95
C MET A 402 9.13 33.11 8.97
N PRO A 403 10.42 33.09 9.36
CA PRO A 403 10.99 34.18 10.15
C PRO A 403 10.89 35.47 9.35
N SER A 404 10.44 36.54 10.00
CA SER A 404 10.28 37.89 9.42
C SER A 404 11.58 38.52 8.86
N SER A 405 12.71 37.81 8.96
CA SER A 405 14.03 38.24 8.48
C SER A 405 14.41 37.73 7.07
N VAL A 406 13.66 36.82 6.48
CA VAL A 406 13.93 36.39 5.09
C VAL A 406 13.25 37.38 4.15
N LYS A 407 13.95 38.45 3.80
CA LYS A 407 13.62 39.28 2.65
C LYS A 407 13.80 38.40 1.40
N THR A 408 12.71 37.81 0.94
CA THR A 408 12.67 37.26 -0.39
C THR A 408 12.78 38.42 -1.37
N THR A 409 13.93 38.59 -1.96
CA THR A 409 14.07 39.38 -3.20
C THR A 409 13.32 38.60 -4.27
N THR A 410 12.04 38.84 -4.40
CA THR A 410 11.26 38.38 -5.53
C THR A 410 11.78 39.05 -6.78
N PRO A 411 12.26 38.31 -7.79
CA PRO A 411 12.39 38.91 -9.12
C PRO A 411 10.99 39.27 -9.59
N ARG A 412 10.83 40.51 -10.04
CA ARG A 412 9.60 41.00 -10.67
C ARG A 412 9.20 40.02 -11.79
N PRO A 413 7.97 39.50 -11.84
CA PRO A 413 7.57 38.59 -12.87
C PRO A 413 7.56 39.29 -14.22
N SER A 414 8.39 38.83 -15.15
CA SER A 414 8.16 39.06 -16.56
C SER A 414 6.86 38.35 -16.91
N THR A 415 6.01 39.04 -17.64
CA THR A 415 4.72 38.56 -18.13
C THR A 415 4.87 37.36 -19.05
N SER A 416 4.82 36.18 -18.51
CA SER A 416 4.61 34.90 -19.20
C SER A 416 3.78 34.00 -18.29
N PRO A 417 2.74 33.34 -18.79
CA PRO A 417 1.78 32.60 -17.98
C PRO A 417 2.29 31.22 -17.59
N CYS A 418 3.41 31.14 -16.88
CA CYS A 418 3.99 29.92 -16.34
C CYS A 418 4.60 30.13 -14.96
N ALA A 419 3.92 30.84 -14.08
CA ALA A 419 4.37 31.05 -12.72
C ALA A 419 3.26 30.73 -11.74
N SER A 420 2.91 29.44 -11.61
CA SER A 420 2.20 28.92 -10.43
C SER A 420 2.43 27.42 -10.26
N ALA A 421 3.70 27.04 -10.17
CA ALA A 421 4.11 25.69 -9.76
C ALA A 421 4.07 25.55 -8.23
N TRP A 422 2.97 25.91 -7.58
CA TRP A 422 2.81 25.80 -6.14
C TRP A 422 1.48 25.20 -5.70
N THR A 423 0.78 24.55 -6.59
CA THR A 423 -0.41 23.79 -6.24
C THR A 423 -0.49 22.57 -7.11
N CYS A 424 -0.11 21.41 -6.55
CA CYS A 424 -0.71 20.16 -6.97
C CYS A 424 -2.04 20.05 -6.21
N SER A 425 -2.93 20.97 -6.45
CA SER A 425 -4.34 20.87 -6.19
C SER A 425 -5.02 21.13 -7.50
N LEU A 426 -5.85 20.22 -7.92
CA LEU A 426 -6.85 20.47 -8.95
C LEU A 426 -7.47 21.85 -8.73
N PRO A 427 -7.78 22.62 -9.77
CA PRO A 427 -8.41 23.91 -9.59
C PRO A 427 -9.76 23.73 -8.91
N SER A 428 -9.80 23.92 -7.61
CA SER A 428 -11.05 24.01 -6.88
C SER A 428 -11.72 25.31 -7.31
N ARG A 429 -12.65 25.22 -8.29
CA ARG A 429 -13.67 26.24 -8.45
C ARG A 429 -14.37 26.36 -7.09
N ARG A 430 -14.31 27.55 -6.50
CA ARG A 430 -15.07 27.89 -5.29
C ARG A 430 -16.55 27.61 -5.55
N ILE A 431 -17.02 26.45 -5.10
CA ILE A 431 -18.45 26.21 -4.93
C ILE A 431 -18.80 26.88 -3.60
N ARG A 432 -19.65 27.88 -3.62
CA ARG A 432 -20.25 28.43 -2.39
C ARG A 432 -21.01 27.30 -1.71
N PRO A 433 -20.79 27.06 -0.41
CA PRO A 433 -21.55 26.05 0.30
C PRO A 433 -22.97 26.55 0.50
N THR A 434 -23.93 25.85 -0.08
CA THR A 434 -25.32 25.88 0.40
C THR A 434 -25.38 24.96 1.63
N ALA A 435 -26.01 25.50 2.67
CA ALA A 435 -26.07 24.92 4.01
C ALA A 435 -26.75 23.56 4.06
N THR A 436 -26.38 22.81 5.09
CA THR A 436 -26.98 21.64 5.75
C THR A 436 -26.40 20.26 5.40
N ALA A 437 -25.23 20.00 5.99
CA ALA A 437 -24.84 18.66 6.45
C ALA A 437 -23.89 18.82 7.64
N PRO A 438 -23.94 17.97 8.68
CA PRO A 438 -23.04 18.11 9.82
C PRO A 438 -21.58 17.87 9.35
N ARG A 439 -20.76 18.88 9.53
CA ARG A 439 -19.33 18.83 9.24
C ARG A 439 -18.66 17.88 10.22
N LEU A 440 -18.29 16.69 9.76
CA LEU A 440 -17.12 16.02 10.31
C LEU A 440 -15.93 16.86 9.85
N SER A 441 -15.25 17.48 10.78
CA SER A 441 -14.04 18.26 10.50
C SER A 441 -13.03 17.32 9.85
N PRO A 442 -12.48 17.63 8.66
CA PRO A 442 -11.37 16.85 8.12
C PRO A 442 -10.20 16.98 9.09
N SER A 443 -9.70 15.86 9.58
CA SER A 443 -8.44 15.85 10.33
C SER A 443 -7.37 16.46 9.43
N PRO A 444 -6.57 17.43 9.93
CA PRO A 444 -5.50 18.01 9.13
C PRO A 444 -4.47 16.92 8.83
N ALA A 445 -4.49 16.43 7.60
CA ALA A 445 -3.49 15.52 7.08
C ALA A 445 -2.46 16.30 6.27
N ILE A 446 -1.21 15.87 6.33
CA ILE A 446 -0.16 16.37 5.43
C ILE A 446 -0.06 15.40 4.27
N SER A 447 -0.32 15.90 3.07
CA SER A 447 -0.14 15.11 1.85
C SER A 447 1.29 15.27 1.33
N LEU A 448 1.96 14.14 1.09
CA LEU A 448 3.25 14.06 0.42
C LEU A 448 3.04 13.65 -1.03
N SER A 449 3.38 14.53 -1.94
CA SER A 449 3.53 14.19 -3.35
C SER A 449 5.01 14.16 -3.71
N SER A 450 5.49 13.06 -4.29
CA SER A 450 6.89 12.91 -4.71
C SER A 450 7.02 13.12 -6.22
N ALA A 451 7.89 14.02 -6.62
CA ALA A 451 8.20 14.39 -7.99
C ALA A 451 9.73 14.51 -8.22
N CYS A 452 10.38 13.86 -9.22
CA CYS A 452 11.81 13.97 -9.58
C CYS A 452 12.05 15.02 -10.69
N PRO A 453 13.14 15.79 -10.67
CA PRO A 453 13.51 16.60 -11.83
C PRO A 453 13.89 15.70 -13.00
N ALA A 454 13.33 15.99 -14.18
CA ALA A 454 13.76 15.33 -15.40
C ALA A 454 15.27 15.56 -15.60
N PRO A 455 16.05 14.56 -16.06
CA PRO A 455 17.44 14.80 -16.45
C PRO A 455 17.44 15.88 -17.54
N ARG A 456 18.19 16.95 -17.32
CA ARG A 456 18.42 17.97 -18.35
C ARG A 456 19.00 17.27 -19.56
N SER A 457 18.32 17.33 -20.68
CA SER A 457 18.87 16.93 -21.95
C SER A 457 20.18 17.69 -22.14
N PRO A 458 21.28 17.03 -22.46
CA PRO A 458 22.51 17.74 -22.76
C PRO A 458 22.24 18.66 -23.96
N SER A 459 22.47 19.95 -23.75
CA SER A 459 22.42 20.95 -24.80
C SER A 459 23.27 20.46 -25.97
N ARG A 460 22.63 20.36 -27.14
CA ARG A 460 23.32 20.06 -28.42
C ARG A 460 24.49 21.00 -28.59
N ALA A 461 25.68 20.56 -28.19
CA ALA A 461 26.89 21.11 -28.73
C ALA A 461 26.96 20.69 -30.20
N ARG A 462 26.84 21.64 -31.09
CA ARG A 462 27.13 21.46 -32.51
C ARG A 462 28.60 21.02 -32.64
N SER A 463 28.86 19.74 -32.81
CA SER A 463 30.12 19.27 -33.31
C SER A 463 29.98 19.00 -34.81
N ARG A 464 30.85 19.67 -35.55
CA ARG A 464 31.01 19.54 -36.99
C ARG A 464 31.32 18.10 -37.38
N SER A 465 30.69 17.69 -38.46
CA SER A 465 30.91 16.45 -39.17
C SER A 465 32.40 16.19 -39.47
N SER A 466 32.86 15.03 -39.08
CA SER A 466 33.91 14.32 -39.78
C SER A 466 33.59 12.83 -39.75
N THR A 467 33.18 12.35 -40.90
CA THR A 467 32.98 10.94 -41.22
C THR A 467 34.34 10.25 -41.33
N PRO A 468 34.51 9.07 -40.71
CA PRO A 468 35.50 8.11 -41.19
C PRO A 468 34.79 7.03 -42.00
N SER A 469 35.22 6.91 -43.24
CA SER A 469 34.92 5.86 -44.19
C SER A 469 35.43 4.50 -43.70
N TRP A 470 34.60 3.49 -43.77
CA TRP A 470 35.01 2.09 -43.67
C TRP A 470 35.37 1.53 -45.02
N PRO A 471 36.46 0.75 -45.16
CA PRO A 471 36.83 0.13 -46.44
C PRO A 471 35.97 -1.13 -46.68
N LYS A 472 35.42 -1.19 -47.88
CA LYS A 472 34.91 -2.42 -48.50
C LYS A 472 36.10 -3.30 -48.86
N ASN A 473 36.08 -4.56 -48.46
CA ASN A 473 36.84 -5.57 -49.18
C ASN A 473 35.94 -6.78 -49.45
N SER A 474 35.90 -7.03 -50.72
CA SER A 474 35.25 -8.10 -51.44
C SER A 474 36.13 -9.37 -51.47
N THR A 475 35.45 -10.45 -51.74
CA THR A 475 35.80 -11.59 -52.61
C THR A 475 36.11 -12.92 -51.97
N ASN A 476 35.28 -13.84 -52.46
CA ASN A 476 35.52 -15.19 -52.98
C ASN A 476 35.62 -16.40 -52.05
N SER A 477 34.59 -17.20 -52.16
CA SER A 477 34.47 -18.49 -52.89
C SER A 477 35.30 -19.62 -52.31
N THR A 478 34.69 -20.72 -51.94
CA THR A 478 34.54 -21.97 -52.64
C THR A 478 34.13 -23.13 -51.71
N ARG A 479 33.04 -23.73 -52.11
CA ARG A 479 32.77 -25.16 -52.37
C ARG A 479 33.08 -26.26 -51.34
N SER A 480 31.96 -27.04 -51.15
CA SER A 480 31.94 -28.51 -51.13
C SER A 480 32.27 -29.16 -49.79
N SER A 481 31.58 -30.14 -49.26
CA SER A 481 30.75 -31.25 -49.75
C SER A 481 30.11 -32.01 -48.57
N ARG A 482 28.89 -32.43 -48.75
CA ARG A 482 28.36 -33.79 -48.55
C ARG A 482 28.97 -34.66 -47.41
N THR A 483 28.17 -35.12 -46.44
CA THR A 483 27.44 -36.43 -46.49
C THR A 483 26.75 -36.69 -45.15
N ARG A 484 25.49 -37.01 -45.25
CA ARG A 484 24.72 -38.20 -44.90
C ARG A 484 24.71 -38.70 -43.45
N ARG A 485 23.46 -38.68 -42.92
CA ARG A 485 22.65 -39.75 -42.32
C ARG A 485 23.27 -40.50 -41.12
N THR A 486 22.54 -40.60 -40.01
CA THR A 486 21.55 -41.65 -39.71
C THR A 486 20.93 -41.42 -38.32
N SER A 487 19.62 -41.60 -38.22
CA SER A 487 18.85 -41.84 -36.98
C SER A 487 18.65 -43.35 -36.81
N PRO A 488 17.86 -43.82 -35.79
CA PRO A 488 18.17 -44.10 -34.40
C PRO A 488 18.20 -45.64 -34.14
N PRO A 489 18.12 -46.15 -32.90
CA PRO A 489 16.86 -46.75 -32.46
C PRO A 489 16.51 -46.62 -30.96
N ARG A 490 15.25 -46.94 -30.73
CA ARG A 490 14.53 -47.20 -29.46
C ARG A 490 15.07 -48.47 -28.76
N SER A 491 14.91 -48.53 -27.44
CA SER A 491 14.10 -49.55 -26.69
C SER A 491 14.45 -49.50 -25.20
N THR A 492 13.43 -49.35 -24.39
CA THR A 492 12.83 -50.29 -23.41
C THR A 492 13.74 -50.78 -22.28
N SER A 493 13.47 -50.35 -21.14
CA SER A 493 12.88 -51.06 -19.98
C SER A 493 12.65 -50.10 -18.83
#